data_cad394ef7194009f01c0895f47f08c9f
#
_entry.id   cad394ef7194009f01c0895f47f08c9f
#
_cell.length_a   1.000
_cell.length_b   1.000
_cell.length_c   1.000
_cell.angle_alpha   90.00
_cell.angle_beta   90.00
_cell.angle_gamma   90.00
#
_symmetry.space_group_name_H-M   'P 1'
#
loop_
_entity.id
_entity.type
_entity.pdbx_description
1 polymer ?
#
loop_
_entity_poly.entity_id
_entity_poly.type
_entity_poly.pdbx_seq_one_letter_code
_entity_poly.pdbx_strand_id
1 'polypeptide(L)' 'MSVPPAELDATGRALTWHPEVAYVGATTGPANLMANVVCRDDAAFYRYLTESLGALPAIGRIETAPIIRTVKRFGAVLPL' A
#
# COMPACT_ATOMS: atom_id res chain seq x y z
N MET A 1 -3.88 -5.01 2.72
CA MET A 1 -5.24 -4.46 2.84
C MET A 1 -6.26 -5.45 2.33
N SER A 2 -7.42 -5.41 2.91
CA SER A 2 -8.52 -6.26 2.47
C SER A 2 -9.55 -5.41 1.75
N VAL A 3 -9.89 -5.79 0.54
CA VAL A 3 -10.80 -5.05 -0.33
C VAL A 3 -11.76 -6.04 -0.97
N PRO A 4 -13.05 -5.73 -1.06
CA PRO A 4 -13.96 -6.62 -1.79
C PRO A 4 -13.47 -6.83 -3.22
N PRO A 5 -13.54 -8.04 -3.72
CA PRO A 5 -13.00 -8.32 -5.07
C PRO A 5 -13.53 -7.40 -6.17
N ALA A 6 -14.78 -7.01 -6.06
CA ALA A 6 -15.37 -6.11 -7.06
C ALA A 6 -14.76 -4.71 -7.05
N GLU A 7 -14.13 -4.32 -5.92
CA GLU A 7 -13.53 -3.00 -5.76
C GLU A 7 -12.01 -3.04 -5.89
N LEU A 8 -11.45 -4.21 -6.12
CA LEU A 8 -10.00 -4.38 -6.06
C LEU A 8 -9.28 -3.53 -7.09
N ASP A 9 -9.74 -3.57 -8.33
CA ASP A 9 -9.09 -2.84 -9.40
C ASP A 9 -9.21 -1.32 -9.20
N ALA A 10 -10.39 -0.86 -8.85
CA ALA A 10 -10.60 0.58 -8.62
C ALA A 10 -9.78 1.10 -7.44
N THR A 11 -9.72 0.33 -6.37
CA THR A 11 -8.95 0.72 -5.19
C THR A 11 -7.46 0.73 -5.51
N GLY A 12 -6.98 -0.28 -6.22
CA GLY A 12 -5.58 -0.33 -6.63
C GLY A 12 -5.20 0.85 -7.51
N ARG A 13 -6.06 1.22 -8.44
CA ARG A 13 -5.82 2.39 -9.29
C ARG A 13 -5.81 3.68 -8.48
N ALA A 14 -6.73 3.83 -7.55
CA ALA A 14 -6.77 5.02 -6.70
C ALA A 14 -5.48 5.16 -5.90
N LEU A 15 -4.92 4.06 -5.40
CA LEU A 15 -3.68 4.10 -4.68
C LEU A 15 -2.51 4.57 -5.54
N THR A 16 -2.50 4.29 -6.81
CA THR A 16 -1.41 4.71 -7.69
C THR A 16 -1.32 6.23 -7.84
N TRP A 17 -2.38 6.95 -7.49
CA TRP A 17 -2.35 8.41 -7.55
C TRP A 17 -1.80 9.05 -6.28
N HIS A 18 -1.56 8.26 -5.22
CA HIS A 18 -1.00 8.80 -3.99
C HIS A 18 0.50 8.96 -4.16
N PRO A 19 1.04 10.15 -3.92
CA PRO A 19 2.49 10.36 -4.09
C PRO A 19 3.35 9.52 -3.14
N GLU A 20 2.77 9.11 -2.01
CA GLU A 20 3.50 8.29 -1.05
C GLU A 20 3.64 6.84 -1.48
N VAL A 21 2.83 6.39 -2.43
CA VAL A 21 2.81 4.99 -2.83
C VAL A 21 3.86 4.72 -3.90
N ALA A 22 4.79 3.83 -3.58
CA ALA A 22 5.85 3.45 -4.51
C ALA A 22 5.47 2.21 -5.33
N TYR A 23 4.59 1.38 -4.82
CA TYR A 23 4.22 0.14 -5.49
C TYR A 23 2.87 -0.35 -4.99
N VAL A 24 2.07 -0.87 -5.88
CA VAL A 24 0.79 -1.50 -5.54
C VAL A 24 0.71 -2.83 -6.25
N GLY A 25 0.31 -3.86 -5.54
CA GLY A 25 0.14 -5.18 -6.12
C GLY A 25 -1.06 -5.90 -5.54
N ALA A 26 -1.73 -6.68 -6.35
CA ALA A 26 -2.79 -7.54 -5.88
C ALA A 26 -2.19 -8.85 -5.39
N THR A 27 -2.72 -9.38 -4.31
CA THR A 27 -2.27 -10.64 -3.75
C THR A 27 -3.46 -11.54 -3.50
N THR A 28 -3.20 -12.77 -3.08
CA THR A 28 -4.25 -13.69 -2.72
C THR A 28 -4.32 -13.81 -1.20
N GLY A 29 -5.39 -14.36 -0.69
CA GLY A 29 -5.55 -14.56 0.74
C GLY A 29 -6.45 -13.52 1.37
N PRO A 30 -6.47 -13.45 2.71
CA PRO A 30 -7.34 -12.52 3.43
C PRO A 30 -7.01 -11.06 3.13
N ALA A 31 -5.74 -10.74 2.97
CA ALA A 31 -5.32 -9.43 2.51
C ALA A 31 -5.01 -9.58 1.03
N ASN A 32 -5.73 -8.87 0.19
CA ASN A 32 -5.63 -9.05 -1.26
C ASN A 32 -5.08 -7.85 -2.02
N LEU A 33 -4.62 -6.84 -1.31
CA LEU A 33 -3.99 -5.68 -1.92
C LEU A 33 -2.81 -5.24 -1.06
N MET A 34 -1.67 -5.03 -1.69
CA MET A 34 -0.45 -4.63 -1.01
C MET A 34 0.09 -3.36 -1.62
N ALA A 35 0.58 -2.47 -0.81
CA ALA A 35 1.22 -1.25 -1.29
C ALA A 35 2.46 -0.96 -0.47
N ASN A 36 3.50 -0.49 -1.15
CA ASN A 36 4.67 0.03 -0.48
C ASN A 36 4.49 1.53 -0.37
N VAL A 37 4.51 2.03 0.86
CA VAL A 37 4.30 3.43 1.13
C VAL A 37 5.57 4.01 1.74
N VAL A 38 6.01 5.14 1.22
CA VAL A 38 7.21 5.81 1.71
C VAL A 38 6.81 7.14 2.30
N CYS A 39 7.09 7.31 3.58
CA CYS A 39 6.83 8.57 4.30
C CYS A 39 8.10 8.96 5.03
N ARG A 40 8.26 10.26 5.24
CA ARG A 40 9.52 10.74 5.80
C ARG A 40 9.63 10.51 7.31
N ASP A 41 8.51 10.37 8.00
CA ASP A 41 8.51 10.10 9.43
C ASP A 41 7.19 9.47 9.84
N ASP A 42 7.08 9.12 11.13
CA ASP A 42 5.90 8.47 11.65
C ASP A 42 4.67 9.37 11.61
N ALA A 43 4.84 10.64 11.82
CA ALA A 43 3.72 11.58 11.78
C ALA A 43 3.14 11.66 10.37
N ALA A 44 4.00 11.69 9.35
CA ALA A 44 3.54 11.70 7.97
C ALA A 44 2.83 10.40 7.63
N PHE A 45 3.32 9.28 8.13
CA PHE A 45 2.69 7.99 7.91
C PHE A 45 1.32 7.91 8.59
N TYR A 46 1.21 8.43 9.79
CA TYR A 46 -0.06 8.47 10.50
C TYR A 46 -1.09 9.31 9.72
N ARG A 47 -0.68 10.46 9.22
CA ARG A 47 -1.58 11.27 8.41
C ARG A 47 -1.98 10.57 7.14
N TYR A 48 -1.06 9.87 6.50
CA TYR A 48 -1.37 9.11 5.29
C TYR A 48 -2.43 8.04 5.58
N LEU A 49 -2.26 7.31 6.68
CA LEU A 49 -3.22 6.27 7.04
C LEU A 49 -4.60 6.85 7.33
N THR A 50 -4.67 7.94 8.05
CA THR A 50 -5.96 8.46 8.50
C THR A 50 -6.65 9.32 7.45
N GLU A 51 -5.89 10.04 6.65
CA GLU A 51 -6.47 10.97 5.69
C GLU A 51 -6.54 10.41 4.30
N SER A 52 -5.49 9.80 3.82
CA SER A 52 -5.46 9.30 2.44
C SER A 52 -6.09 7.92 2.31
N LEU A 53 -5.62 6.97 3.09
CA LEU A 53 -6.21 5.64 3.06
C LEU A 53 -7.60 5.64 3.69
N GLY A 54 -7.80 6.43 4.71
CA GLY A 54 -9.10 6.56 5.35
C GLY A 54 -10.19 7.11 4.43
N ALA A 55 -9.81 7.78 3.37
CA ALA A 55 -10.75 8.30 2.40
C ALA A 55 -11.20 7.27 1.37
N LEU A 56 -10.61 6.09 1.36
CA LEU A 56 -10.97 5.02 0.43
C LEU A 56 -11.94 4.06 1.10
N PRO A 57 -13.23 4.17 0.80
CA PRO A 57 -14.26 3.44 1.56
C PRO A 57 -14.24 1.93 1.34
N ALA A 58 -13.64 1.47 0.25
CA ALA A 58 -13.62 0.05 -0.03
C ALA A 58 -12.59 -0.72 0.80
N ILE A 59 -11.64 -0.03 1.42
CA ILE A 59 -10.63 -0.71 2.23
C ILE A 59 -11.23 -1.06 3.57
N GLY A 60 -11.34 -2.35 3.84
CA GLY A 60 -11.96 -2.81 5.08
C GLY A 60 -10.97 -3.03 6.20
N ARG A 61 -9.80 -3.56 5.90
CA ARG A 61 -8.81 -3.87 6.93
C ARG A 61 -7.44 -3.52 6.44
N ILE A 62 -6.64 -2.91 7.29
CA ILE A 62 -5.29 -2.51 6.95
C ILE A 62 -4.33 -3.10 7.97
N GLU A 63 -3.27 -3.72 7.46
CA GLU A 63 -2.17 -4.17 8.29
C GLU A 63 -0.91 -3.54 7.74
N THR A 64 -0.03 -3.10 8.62
CA THR A 64 1.21 -2.46 8.21
C THR A 64 2.40 -3.18 8.80
N ALA A 65 3.48 -3.20 8.05
CA ALA A 65 4.74 -3.78 8.51
C ALA A 65 5.86 -2.86 8.02
N PRO A 66 6.47 -2.10 8.91
CA PRO A 66 7.52 -1.19 8.49
C PRO A 66 8.78 -1.95 8.09
N ILE A 67 9.47 -1.46 7.07
CA ILE A 67 10.75 -2.01 6.71
C ILE A 67 11.79 -1.31 7.56
N ILE A 68 12.39 -2.06 8.47
CA ILE A 68 13.35 -1.50 9.39
C ILE A 68 14.69 -1.33 8.72
N ARG A 69 14.98 -2.24 7.78
CA ARG A 69 16.28 -2.22 7.15
C ARG A 69 16.18 -2.86 5.77
N THR A 70 16.80 -2.23 4.80
CA THR A 70 16.89 -2.81 3.46
C THR A 70 18.27 -3.42 3.31
N VAL A 71 18.31 -4.73 3.23
CA VAL A 71 19.57 -5.44 3.10
C VAL A 71 20.06 -5.40 1.67
N LYS A 72 19.15 -5.56 0.73
CA LYS A 72 19.49 -5.51 -0.67
C LYS A 72 18.39 -4.81 -1.41
N ARG A 73 18.75 -3.84 -2.30
CA ARG A 73 17.78 -3.16 -3.08
C ARG A 73 17.64 -3.83 -4.35
N PHE A 74 16.51 -4.32 -4.68
CA PHE A 74 16.32 -4.92 -5.84
C PHE A 74 15.80 -4.20 -6.84
N GLY A 75 15.17 -3.44 -6.63
CA GLY A 75 14.65 -2.64 -7.55
C GLY A 75 14.61 -3.32 -8.64
N ALA A 76 15.17 -3.04 -9.16
CA ALA A 76 15.09 -3.41 -10.25
C ALA A 76 15.52 -4.57 -10.60
N VAL A 77 16.08 -5.03 -10.11
CA VAL A 77 16.61 -6.01 -10.49
C VAL A 77 15.94 -7.02 -10.74
N LEU A 78 15.31 -7.16 -10.60
CA LEU A 78 14.78 -8.15 -10.77
C LEU A 78 14.33 -8.54 -11.78
N PRO A 79 14.49 -8.67 -12.41
CA PRO A 79 14.00 -9.17 -13.47
C PRO A 79 14.14 -10.49 -13.26
N LEU A 80 14.00 -10.71 -13.14
CA LEU A 80 14.18 -11.74 -12.96
C LEU A 80 13.67 -12.22 -13.43
#